data_05b15e2ed0bcb7c551c62fffbf8687bd
#
_entry.id   05b15e2ed0bcb7c551c62fffbf8687bd
#
_cell.length_a   1.000
_cell.length_b   1.000
_cell.length_c   1.000
_cell.angle_alpha   90.00
_cell.angle_beta   90.00
_cell.angle_gamma   90.00
#
_symmetry.space_group_name_H-M   'P 1'
#
loop_
_entity.id
_entity.type
_entity.pdbx_description
1 polymer ?
#
loop_
_entity_poly.entity_id
_entity_poly.type
_entity_poly.pdbx_seq_one_letter_code
_entity_poly.pdbx_strand_id
1 'polypeptide(L)'
;PKPTVVSAAAAAKPERKPNQAPKRAKNPDEMRLNKYISNSGVCSRRDADIYIQSGNVKVNGVPVTEMGFLVKPGDVVNFDGVELTPERKEYILLNKPKNFTTALDEGQENRNVLELLRGATTAKIAAVGRMDKNTTGLLLFTNDTDMIRKFGLPNQKSPKIYQVSLDKNLKFEDLESISTGVTLDGHRLYIEEISYIEKEPKTEIGLKLRTANVKVVRAIFENFDYNVLKIDRVAFAGLTKKNLPRGNWRFLTEQEIINLKNM
;
A
#
# COMPACT_ATOMS: atom_id res chain seq x y z
N PRO A 1 -9.90 -78.58 10.65
CA PRO A 1 -10.73 -77.44 10.39
C PRO A 1 -10.16 -76.20 11.11
N LYS A 2 -9.84 -75.22 10.36
CA LYS A 2 -9.35 -73.93 10.88
C LYS A 2 -10.55 -72.99 11.12
N PRO A 3 -10.60 -72.21 12.20
CA PRO A 3 -11.64 -71.21 12.37
C PRO A 3 -11.38 -69.95 11.59
N THR A 4 -12.38 -69.50 10.90
CA THR A 4 -12.41 -68.26 10.13
C THR A 4 -12.56 -67.07 11.07
N VAL A 5 -11.61 -66.12 11.02
CA VAL A 5 -11.68 -64.84 11.77
C VAL A 5 -12.48 -63.84 10.95
N VAL A 6 -13.60 -63.39 11.48
CA VAL A 6 -14.39 -62.31 10.89
C VAL A 6 -13.89 -60.97 11.43
N SER A 7 -13.33 -60.17 10.52
CA SER A 7 -12.88 -58.81 10.82
C SER A 7 -14.08 -57.87 10.92
N ALA A 8 -14.25 -57.22 12.08
CA ALA A 8 -15.24 -56.16 12.27
C ALA A 8 -14.79 -54.85 11.62
N ALA A 9 -15.55 -54.37 10.67
CA ALA A 9 -15.34 -53.05 10.02
C ALA A 9 -15.64 -51.93 11.03
N ALA A 10 -14.66 -51.12 11.34
CA ALA A 10 -14.79 -49.90 12.13
C ALA A 10 -15.56 -48.83 11.33
N ALA A 11 -16.73 -48.48 11.84
CA ALA A 11 -17.54 -47.37 11.27
C ALA A 11 -16.84 -46.04 11.48
N ALA A 12 -16.49 -45.36 10.37
CA ALA A 12 -15.94 -44.01 10.36
C ALA A 12 -16.98 -43.01 10.88
N LYS A 13 -16.62 -42.24 11.90
CA LYS A 13 -17.42 -41.10 12.37
C LYS A 13 -17.47 -39.99 11.31
N PRO A 14 -18.65 -39.39 11.03
CA PRO A 14 -18.74 -38.30 10.09
C PRO A 14 -18.02 -37.06 10.65
N GLU A 15 -17.05 -36.53 9.92
CA GLU A 15 -16.39 -35.24 10.20
C GLU A 15 -17.43 -34.12 10.16
N ARG A 16 -17.65 -33.46 11.29
CA ARG A 16 -18.46 -32.25 11.37
C ARG A 16 -17.69 -31.12 10.69
N LYS A 17 -18.13 -30.69 9.50
CA LYS A 17 -17.70 -29.45 8.88
C LYS A 17 -17.98 -28.28 9.84
N PRO A 18 -17.01 -27.37 10.08
CA PRO A 18 -17.26 -26.20 10.92
C PRO A 18 -18.39 -25.37 10.30
N ASN A 19 -19.41 -25.09 11.11
CA ASN A 19 -20.56 -24.25 10.74
C ASN A 19 -20.06 -22.84 10.40
N GLN A 20 -19.88 -22.55 9.11
CA GLN A 20 -19.61 -21.19 8.66
C GLN A 20 -20.91 -20.39 8.79
N ALA A 21 -20.97 -19.53 9.80
CA ALA A 21 -22.04 -18.53 9.91
C ALA A 21 -22.17 -17.77 8.58
N PRO A 22 -23.39 -17.51 8.10
CA PRO A 22 -23.62 -16.82 6.85
C PRO A 22 -22.90 -15.47 6.88
N LYS A 23 -21.99 -15.23 5.92
CA LYS A 23 -21.34 -13.94 5.75
C LYS A 23 -22.44 -12.91 5.45
N ARG A 24 -22.79 -12.09 6.44
CA ARG A 24 -23.68 -10.94 6.24
C ARG A 24 -23.15 -10.14 5.04
N ALA A 25 -24.03 -9.82 4.10
CA ALA A 25 -23.75 -8.90 3.03
C ALA A 25 -23.22 -7.59 3.64
N LYS A 26 -22.01 -7.19 3.28
CA LYS A 26 -21.39 -5.97 3.80
C LYS A 26 -22.18 -4.79 3.24
N ASN A 27 -22.88 -4.08 4.09
CA ASN A 27 -23.44 -2.78 3.74
C ASN A 27 -22.24 -1.83 3.49
N PRO A 28 -22.08 -1.22 2.31
CA PRO A 28 -20.91 -0.38 2.00
C PRO A 28 -20.75 0.81 2.93
N ASP A 29 -21.84 1.23 3.60
CA ASP A 29 -21.87 2.40 4.47
C ASP A 29 -21.58 2.09 5.95
N GLU A 30 -21.46 0.80 6.31
CA GLU A 30 -21.14 0.38 7.68
C GLU A 30 -19.62 0.30 7.89
N MET A 31 -19.13 0.90 8.98
CA MET A 31 -17.71 0.92 9.34
C MET A 31 -17.47 0.26 10.70
N ARG A 32 -16.41 -0.54 10.84
CA ARG A 32 -16.02 -1.08 12.15
C ARG A 32 -15.68 0.05 13.12
N LEU A 33 -16.13 -0.05 14.37
CA LEU A 33 -15.94 0.95 15.42
C LEU A 33 -14.46 1.30 15.65
N ASN A 34 -13.55 0.30 15.69
CA ASN A 34 -12.12 0.56 15.82
C ASN A 34 -11.54 1.35 14.63
N LYS A 35 -12.09 1.15 13.42
CA LYS A 35 -11.71 1.92 12.24
C LYS A 35 -12.26 3.36 12.32
N TYR A 36 -13.48 3.53 12.83
CA TYR A 36 -14.10 4.85 13.02
C TYR A 36 -13.27 5.70 13.98
N ILE A 37 -12.90 5.15 15.15
CA ILE A 37 -12.07 5.81 16.17
C ILE A 37 -10.70 6.19 15.58
N SER A 38 -10.05 5.25 14.88
CA SER A 38 -8.76 5.52 14.25
C SER A 38 -8.84 6.58 13.15
N ASN A 39 -9.92 6.61 12.38
CA ASN A 39 -10.16 7.63 11.35
C ASN A 39 -10.47 9.01 11.94
N SER A 40 -10.81 9.10 13.22
CA SER A 40 -10.98 10.37 13.96
C SER A 40 -9.66 10.90 14.53
N GLY A 41 -8.52 10.24 14.22
CA GLY A 41 -7.17 10.70 14.59
C GLY A 41 -6.80 10.47 16.07
N VAL A 42 -7.68 9.90 16.91
CA VAL A 42 -7.50 9.78 18.36
C VAL A 42 -6.39 8.78 18.69
N CYS A 43 -6.44 7.57 18.10
CA CYS A 43 -5.48 6.51 18.39
C CYS A 43 -5.33 5.54 17.21
N SER A 44 -4.42 4.55 17.33
CA SER A 44 -4.32 3.49 16.33
C SER A 44 -5.51 2.52 16.42
N ARG A 45 -5.76 1.73 15.35
CA ARG A 45 -6.84 0.72 15.39
C ARG A 45 -6.64 -0.35 16.46
N ARG A 46 -5.38 -0.67 16.80
CA ARG A 46 -5.07 -1.64 17.86
C ARG A 46 -5.37 -1.07 19.23
N ASP A 47 -5.02 0.17 19.46
CA ASP A 47 -5.33 0.85 20.71
C ASP A 47 -6.83 1.08 20.86
N ALA A 48 -7.55 1.40 19.76
CA ALA A 48 -9.00 1.48 19.74
C ALA A 48 -9.68 0.19 20.20
N ASP A 49 -9.14 -0.97 19.81
CA ASP A 49 -9.66 -2.26 20.27
C ASP A 49 -9.55 -2.40 21.80
N ILE A 50 -8.45 -1.93 22.41
CA ILE A 50 -8.26 -1.92 23.87
C ILE A 50 -9.29 -1.00 24.54
N TYR A 51 -9.50 0.21 24.01
CA TYR A 51 -10.44 1.18 24.54
C TYR A 51 -11.91 0.73 24.40
N ILE A 52 -12.26 0.03 23.33
CA ILE A 52 -13.59 -0.57 23.17
C ILE A 52 -13.79 -1.62 24.25
N GLN A 53 -12.85 -2.54 24.45
CA GLN A 53 -12.96 -3.60 25.45
C GLN A 53 -13.06 -3.05 26.88
N SER A 54 -12.38 -1.94 27.18
CA SER A 54 -12.43 -1.30 28.50
C SER A 54 -13.68 -0.46 28.74
N GLY A 55 -14.59 -0.34 27.73
CA GLY A 55 -15.86 0.40 27.88
C GLY A 55 -15.74 1.93 27.76
N ASN A 56 -14.61 2.46 27.31
CA ASN A 56 -14.41 3.90 27.12
C ASN A 56 -15.14 4.46 25.91
N VAL A 57 -15.75 3.60 25.09
CA VAL A 57 -16.42 4.00 23.86
C VAL A 57 -17.92 3.80 23.97
N LYS A 58 -18.69 4.83 23.62
CA LYS A 58 -20.15 4.77 23.54
C LYS A 58 -20.61 5.04 22.10
N VAL A 59 -21.64 4.31 21.68
CA VAL A 59 -22.34 4.57 20.42
C VAL A 59 -23.80 4.89 20.76
N ASN A 60 -24.27 6.05 20.32
CA ASN A 60 -25.61 6.58 20.66
C ASN A 60 -25.87 6.57 22.18
N GLY A 61 -24.86 6.92 22.98
CA GLY A 61 -24.92 6.96 24.44
C GLY A 61 -24.77 5.61 25.15
N VAL A 62 -24.74 4.49 24.43
CA VAL A 62 -24.63 3.14 24.99
C VAL A 62 -23.17 2.67 24.93
N PRO A 63 -22.56 2.21 26.05
CA PRO A 63 -21.21 1.65 26.03
C PRO A 63 -21.14 0.41 25.13
N VAL A 64 -20.08 0.33 24.31
CA VAL A 64 -19.82 -0.79 23.41
C VAL A 64 -18.52 -1.45 23.81
N THR A 65 -18.55 -2.74 24.16
CA THR A 65 -17.38 -3.56 24.49
C THR A 65 -17.15 -4.68 23.49
N GLU A 66 -18.09 -4.87 22.57
CA GLU A 66 -18.06 -5.95 21.58
C GLU A 66 -17.07 -5.64 20.45
N MET A 67 -16.17 -6.61 20.22
CA MET A 67 -15.22 -6.53 19.11
C MET A 67 -15.92 -6.71 17.76
N GLY A 68 -15.59 -5.82 16.81
CA GLY A 68 -16.16 -5.90 15.47
C GLY A 68 -17.49 -5.19 15.31
N PHE A 69 -17.96 -4.45 16.32
CA PHE A 69 -19.15 -3.59 16.25
C PHE A 69 -19.13 -2.71 15.00
N LEU A 70 -20.26 -2.58 14.32
CA LEU A 70 -20.40 -1.81 13.09
C LEU A 70 -21.15 -0.50 13.39
N VAL A 71 -20.50 0.61 13.13
CA VAL A 71 -21.07 1.96 13.17
C VAL A 71 -21.81 2.20 11.86
N LYS A 72 -23.05 2.65 11.96
CA LYS A 72 -23.93 3.00 10.83
C LYS A 72 -23.85 4.48 10.51
N PRO A 73 -24.21 4.92 9.30
CA PRO A 73 -24.41 6.32 9.00
C PRO A 73 -25.43 6.95 9.98
N GLY A 74 -25.03 8.05 10.59
CA GLY A 74 -25.86 8.76 11.59
C GLY A 74 -25.65 8.34 13.04
N ASP A 75 -24.89 7.27 13.32
CA ASP A 75 -24.51 6.94 14.69
C ASP A 75 -23.56 7.99 15.27
N VAL A 76 -23.79 8.36 16.53
CA VAL A 76 -22.92 9.26 17.30
C VAL A 76 -21.97 8.41 18.14
N VAL A 77 -20.67 8.55 17.88
CA VAL A 77 -19.61 7.83 18.61
C VAL A 77 -18.93 8.79 19.58
N ASN A 78 -18.89 8.41 20.86
CA ASN A 78 -18.17 9.15 21.91
C ASN A 78 -17.02 8.30 22.46
N PHE A 79 -15.89 8.94 22.66
CA PHE A 79 -14.69 8.39 23.30
C PHE A 79 -14.36 9.26 24.52
N ASP A 80 -14.35 8.67 25.70
CA ASP A 80 -14.13 9.37 26.98
C ASP A 80 -14.96 10.65 27.13
N GLY A 81 -16.22 10.62 26.65
CA GLY A 81 -17.14 11.75 26.71
C GLY A 81 -17.03 12.77 25.59
N VAL A 82 -16.05 12.62 24.68
CA VAL A 82 -15.88 13.48 23.51
C VAL A 82 -16.50 12.84 22.28
N GLU A 83 -17.35 13.58 21.57
CA GLU A 83 -17.91 13.11 20.30
C GLU A 83 -16.83 13.05 19.22
N LEU A 84 -16.72 11.92 18.55
CA LEU A 84 -15.76 11.70 17.48
C LEU A 84 -16.41 11.99 16.11
N THR A 85 -15.69 12.76 15.31
CA THR A 85 -16.00 12.94 13.89
C THR A 85 -14.83 12.40 13.05
N PRO A 86 -15.07 11.53 12.06
CA PRO A 86 -14.00 11.08 11.17
C PRO A 86 -13.33 12.26 10.49
N GLU A 87 -12.01 12.30 10.52
CA GLU A 87 -11.24 13.33 9.82
C GLU A 87 -11.53 13.29 8.31
N ARG A 88 -11.58 14.49 7.70
CA ARG A 88 -11.65 14.61 6.25
C ARG A 88 -10.47 13.88 5.63
N LYS A 89 -10.74 13.03 4.63
CA LYS A 89 -9.68 12.33 3.91
C LYS A 89 -8.90 13.28 3.03
N GLU A 90 -7.60 13.26 3.17
CA GLU A 90 -6.67 14.08 2.41
C GLU A 90 -5.72 13.21 1.59
N TYR A 91 -5.34 13.71 0.42
CA TYR A 91 -4.48 13.00 -0.52
C TYR A 91 -3.47 13.99 -1.08
N ILE A 92 -2.20 13.75 -0.79
CA ILE A 92 -1.08 14.63 -1.16
C ILE A 92 -0.10 13.85 -2.02
N LEU A 93 0.23 14.38 -3.19
CA LEU A 93 1.23 13.84 -4.09
C LEU A 93 2.52 14.65 -3.96
N LEU A 94 3.60 13.96 -3.57
CA LEU A 94 4.94 14.54 -3.47
C LEU A 94 5.81 14.05 -4.63
N ASN A 95 6.61 14.94 -5.22
CA ASN A 95 7.72 14.55 -6.06
C ASN A 95 8.98 14.46 -5.19
N LYS A 96 9.19 13.30 -4.59
CA LYS A 96 10.23 13.03 -3.57
C LYS A 96 11.64 13.28 -4.11
N PRO A 97 12.46 14.10 -3.47
CA PRO A 97 13.87 14.29 -3.80
C PRO A 97 14.73 13.13 -3.24
N LYS A 98 16.00 13.11 -3.62
CA LYS A 98 17.03 12.22 -3.05
C LYS A 98 17.28 12.58 -1.58
N ASN A 99 17.83 11.65 -0.81
CA ASN A 99 18.22 11.80 0.60
C ASN A 99 17.06 11.90 1.60
N PHE A 100 15.83 11.58 1.21
CA PHE A 100 14.68 11.41 2.09
C PHE A 100 14.16 9.98 2.00
N THR A 101 13.69 9.44 3.13
CA THR A 101 13.16 8.07 3.24
C THR A 101 11.76 8.05 3.83
N THR A 102 10.99 7.03 3.49
CA THR A 102 9.71 6.72 4.17
C THR A 102 9.89 5.83 5.40
N ALA A 103 11.10 5.34 5.67
CA ALA A 103 11.38 4.55 6.85
C ALA A 103 11.35 5.45 8.10
N LEU A 104 10.85 4.89 9.19
CA LEU A 104 10.84 5.53 10.51
C LEU A 104 12.04 5.09 11.35
N ASP A 105 13.08 4.54 10.69
CA ASP A 105 14.26 4.04 11.40
C ASP A 105 14.98 5.19 12.09
N GLU A 106 15.32 4.98 13.34
CA GLU A 106 15.88 5.95 14.30
C GLU A 106 17.35 6.36 14.02
N GLY A 107 17.87 6.03 12.82
CA GLY A 107 19.19 6.45 12.39
C GLY A 107 19.21 7.94 12.03
N GLN A 108 19.98 8.72 12.76
CA GLN A 108 20.05 10.20 12.69
C GLN A 108 20.46 10.78 11.33
N GLU A 109 20.85 9.97 10.35
CA GLU A 109 21.33 10.45 9.03
C GLU A 109 20.25 10.53 7.95
N ASN A 110 19.07 9.93 8.17
CA ASN A 110 18.03 9.85 7.14
C ASN A 110 16.89 10.84 7.44
N ARG A 111 16.75 11.85 6.60
CA ARG A 111 15.62 12.77 6.66
C ARG A 111 14.33 12.06 6.28
N ASN A 112 13.29 12.23 7.11
CA ASN A 112 11.99 11.65 6.82
C ASN A 112 11.24 12.52 5.79
N VAL A 113 10.58 11.87 4.84
CA VAL A 113 9.77 12.56 3.80
C VAL A 113 8.65 13.43 4.37
N LEU A 114 8.17 13.14 5.59
CA LEU A 114 7.15 13.95 6.25
C LEU A 114 7.63 15.37 6.58
N GLU A 115 8.94 15.59 6.67
CA GLU A 115 9.50 16.94 6.83
C GLU A 115 9.16 17.85 5.65
N LEU A 116 9.10 17.31 4.44
CA LEU A 116 8.74 18.05 3.23
C LEU A 116 7.26 18.44 3.17
N LEU A 117 6.44 17.82 4.00
CA LEU A 117 4.99 18.04 4.09
C LEU A 117 4.59 18.87 5.31
N ARG A 118 5.55 19.40 6.06
CA ARG A 118 5.25 20.28 7.21
C ARG A 118 4.42 21.48 6.77
N GLY A 119 3.29 21.68 7.43
CA GLY A 119 2.35 22.76 7.11
C GLY A 119 1.41 22.49 5.93
N ALA A 120 1.51 21.32 5.27
CA ALA A 120 0.57 20.92 4.22
C ALA A 120 -0.82 20.58 4.79
N THR A 121 -0.84 19.92 5.94
CA THR A 121 -2.06 19.48 6.61
C THR A 121 -1.82 19.28 8.11
N THR A 122 -2.90 19.34 8.88
CA THR A 122 -2.93 18.96 10.31
C THR A 122 -3.31 17.48 10.50
N ALA A 123 -3.82 16.83 9.44
CA ALA A 123 -4.21 15.43 9.48
C ALA A 123 -2.98 14.49 9.59
N LYS A 124 -3.14 13.38 10.31
CA LYS A 124 -2.10 12.33 10.42
C LYS A 124 -2.03 11.52 9.14
N ILE A 125 -1.25 11.99 8.17
CA ILE A 125 -1.05 11.30 6.89
C ILE A 125 0.11 10.30 6.96
N ALA A 126 0.03 9.26 6.12
CA ALA A 126 1.09 8.27 5.95
C ALA A 126 1.40 8.05 4.47
N ALA A 127 2.64 7.65 4.18
CA ALA A 127 3.06 7.33 2.82
C ALA A 127 2.39 6.06 2.31
N VAL A 128 1.95 6.06 1.05
CA VAL A 128 1.43 4.88 0.35
C VAL A 128 2.60 4.11 -0.26
N GLY A 129 3.00 3.06 0.44
CA GLY A 129 4.16 2.25 0.11
C GLY A 129 5.48 2.84 0.64
N ARG A 130 6.57 2.16 0.34
CA ARG A 130 7.92 2.53 0.81
C ARG A 130 8.79 3.02 -0.34
N MET A 131 9.67 3.95 -0.04
CA MET A 131 10.66 4.46 -0.97
C MET A 131 11.95 4.78 -0.20
N ASP A 132 13.07 4.24 -0.66
CA ASP A 132 14.39 4.47 -0.05
C ASP A 132 14.92 5.89 -0.32
N LYS A 133 16.05 6.24 0.34
CA LYS A 133 16.65 7.56 0.23
C LYS A 133 17.19 7.90 -1.16
N ASN A 134 17.58 6.88 -1.94
CA ASN A 134 18.18 7.07 -3.26
C ASN A 134 17.15 7.14 -4.39
N THR A 135 15.97 6.55 -4.18
CA THR A 135 14.88 6.58 -5.14
C THR A 135 14.14 7.90 -5.07
N THR A 136 13.83 8.44 -6.24
CA THR A 136 13.14 9.73 -6.41
C THR A 136 11.80 9.55 -7.10
N GLY A 137 11.01 10.62 -7.18
CA GLY A 137 9.75 10.65 -7.93
C GLY A 137 8.50 10.61 -7.08
N LEU A 138 7.40 10.23 -7.71
CA LEU A 138 6.07 10.34 -7.13
C LEU A 138 5.86 9.45 -5.91
N LEU A 139 5.36 10.06 -4.84
CA LEU A 139 4.96 9.38 -3.61
C LEU A 139 3.64 9.97 -3.12
N LEU A 140 2.65 9.11 -2.89
CA LEU A 140 1.33 9.49 -2.40
C LEU A 140 1.29 9.39 -0.88
N PHE A 141 0.66 10.39 -0.23
CA PHE A 141 0.36 10.43 1.20
C PHE A 141 -1.12 10.60 1.42
N THR A 142 -1.65 9.96 2.44
CA THR A 142 -3.07 10.09 2.81
C THR A 142 -3.33 9.60 4.23
N ASN A 143 -4.43 10.05 4.85
CA ASN A 143 -5.00 9.47 6.06
C ASN A 143 -6.07 8.41 5.73
N ASP A 144 -6.33 8.12 4.45
CA ASP A 144 -7.24 7.04 4.03
C ASP A 144 -6.57 5.67 4.14
N THR A 145 -6.84 4.95 5.23
CA THR A 145 -6.26 3.62 5.51
C THR A 145 -6.61 2.57 4.45
N ASP A 146 -7.76 2.70 3.76
CA ASP A 146 -8.14 1.78 2.68
C ASP A 146 -7.27 2.02 1.44
N MET A 147 -6.99 3.28 1.13
CA MET A 147 -6.11 3.67 0.04
C MET A 147 -4.66 3.23 0.33
N ILE A 148 -4.16 3.44 1.56
CA ILE A 148 -2.85 2.97 1.98
C ILE A 148 -2.74 1.47 1.81
N ARG A 149 -3.74 0.70 2.25
CA ARG A 149 -3.75 -0.76 2.10
C ARG A 149 -3.88 -1.18 0.64
N LYS A 150 -4.75 -0.51 -0.14
CA LYS A 150 -4.96 -0.83 -1.56
C LYS A 150 -3.68 -0.70 -2.39
N PHE A 151 -2.91 0.36 -2.20
CA PHE A 151 -1.73 0.68 -3.01
C PHE A 151 -0.38 0.42 -2.34
N GLY A 152 -0.35 0.17 -1.04
CA GLY A 152 0.87 -0.06 -0.26
C GLY A 152 1.31 -1.52 -0.15
N LEU A 153 0.45 -2.48 -0.50
CA LEU A 153 0.77 -3.90 -0.41
C LEU A 153 1.76 -4.33 -1.52
N PRO A 154 2.66 -5.28 -1.24
CA PRO A 154 3.61 -5.81 -2.23
C PRO A 154 2.95 -6.38 -3.48
N ASN A 155 1.80 -7.02 -3.34
CA ASN A 155 1.05 -7.67 -4.43
C ASN A 155 0.09 -6.72 -5.18
N GLN A 156 0.23 -5.45 -4.96
CA GLN A 156 -0.63 -4.45 -5.56
C GLN A 156 -0.31 -4.28 -7.06
N LYS A 157 -1.35 -4.43 -7.88
CA LYS A 157 -1.25 -4.51 -9.35
C LYS A 157 -1.37 -3.16 -10.09
N SER A 158 -1.28 -2.02 -9.42
CA SER A 158 -1.33 -0.73 -10.13
C SER A 158 -0.08 -0.50 -10.97
N PRO A 159 -0.24 0.06 -12.19
CA PRO A 159 0.90 0.35 -13.06
C PRO A 159 1.78 1.45 -12.46
N LYS A 160 3.09 1.25 -12.55
CA LYS A 160 4.10 2.22 -12.17
C LYS A 160 5.10 2.35 -13.31
N ILE A 161 5.48 3.58 -13.62
CA ILE A 161 6.49 3.85 -14.64
C ILE A 161 7.69 4.45 -13.95
N TYR A 162 8.83 3.86 -14.23
CA TYR A 162 10.13 4.30 -13.74
C TYR A 162 11.02 4.75 -14.89
N GLN A 163 11.76 5.83 -14.68
CA GLN A 163 12.96 6.15 -15.42
C GLN A 163 14.14 5.61 -14.64
N VAL A 164 14.97 4.82 -15.27
CA VAL A 164 16.15 4.19 -14.69
C VAL A 164 17.39 4.62 -15.44
N SER A 165 18.38 5.15 -14.71
CA SER A 165 19.68 5.51 -15.28
C SER A 165 20.71 4.42 -14.94
N LEU A 166 21.35 3.88 -15.95
CA LEU A 166 22.35 2.82 -15.85
C LEU A 166 23.78 3.36 -15.98
N ASP A 167 24.77 2.63 -15.52
CA ASP A 167 26.19 2.96 -15.62
C ASP A 167 26.76 2.83 -17.05
N LYS A 168 26.11 2.02 -17.88
CA LYS A 168 26.48 1.79 -19.29
C LYS A 168 25.23 1.60 -20.16
N ASN A 169 25.41 1.74 -21.47
CA ASN A 169 24.32 1.56 -22.44
C ASN A 169 23.72 0.16 -22.34
N LEU A 170 22.40 0.07 -22.17
CA LEU A 170 21.67 -1.20 -22.25
C LEU A 170 21.77 -1.75 -23.67
N LYS A 171 22.24 -3.00 -23.82
CA LYS A 171 22.25 -3.70 -25.10
C LYS A 171 20.83 -4.04 -25.53
N PHE A 172 20.62 -4.08 -26.85
CA PHE A 172 19.30 -4.39 -27.38
C PHE A 172 18.86 -5.83 -27.02
N GLU A 173 19.79 -6.78 -27.06
CA GLU A 173 19.52 -8.17 -26.72
C GLU A 173 19.09 -8.35 -25.25
N ASP A 174 19.71 -7.56 -24.34
CA ASP A 174 19.35 -7.57 -22.92
C ASP A 174 17.99 -6.89 -22.70
N LEU A 175 17.70 -5.80 -23.43
CA LEU A 175 16.38 -5.14 -23.40
C LEU A 175 15.28 -6.11 -23.86
N GLU A 176 15.48 -6.84 -24.97
CA GLU A 176 14.55 -7.87 -25.42
C GLU A 176 14.37 -8.97 -24.40
N SER A 177 15.45 -9.46 -23.82
CA SER A 177 15.41 -10.48 -22.76
C SER A 177 14.63 -10.03 -21.55
N ILE A 178 14.84 -8.80 -21.07
CA ILE A 178 14.09 -8.20 -19.95
C ILE A 178 12.60 -8.08 -20.32
N SER A 179 12.27 -7.69 -21.55
CA SER A 179 10.88 -7.51 -21.99
C SER A 179 10.06 -8.79 -21.93
N THR A 180 10.67 -9.95 -22.11
CA THR A 180 10.01 -11.26 -22.00
C THR A 180 9.75 -11.70 -20.56
N GLY A 181 10.28 -10.95 -19.58
CA GLY A 181 10.20 -11.21 -18.15
C GLY A 181 11.49 -11.74 -17.55
N VAL A 182 11.72 -11.40 -16.30
CA VAL A 182 12.95 -11.73 -15.56
C VAL A 182 12.63 -12.65 -14.39
N THR A 183 13.46 -13.68 -14.17
CA THR A 183 13.35 -14.53 -12.99
C THR A 183 14.30 -14.00 -11.90
N LEU A 184 13.73 -13.59 -10.76
CA LEU A 184 14.45 -13.10 -9.59
C LEU A 184 14.08 -13.98 -8.40
N ASP A 185 15.05 -14.50 -7.68
CA ASP A 185 14.85 -15.36 -6.50
C ASP A 185 13.84 -16.51 -6.74
N GLY A 186 13.89 -17.13 -7.93
CA GLY A 186 12.98 -18.21 -8.32
C GLY A 186 11.56 -17.77 -8.73
N HIS A 187 11.25 -16.48 -8.67
CA HIS A 187 9.96 -15.93 -9.07
C HIS A 187 10.05 -15.20 -10.40
N ARG A 188 9.16 -15.55 -11.34
CA ARG A 188 9.09 -14.86 -12.63
C ARG A 188 8.35 -13.53 -12.48
N LEU A 189 9.03 -12.45 -12.84
CA LEU A 189 8.50 -11.11 -12.90
C LEU A 189 8.13 -10.76 -14.34
N TYR A 190 6.90 -10.33 -14.55
CA TYR A 190 6.43 -9.83 -15.84
C TYR A 190 6.68 -8.33 -15.95
N ILE A 191 7.28 -7.93 -17.08
CA ILE A 191 7.50 -6.54 -17.45
C ILE A 191 6.39 -6.14 -18.41
N GLU A 192 5.64 -5.06 -18.11
CA GLU A 192 4.60 -4.59 -19.03
C GLU A 192 5.20 -3.89 -20.25
N GLU A 193 6.23 -3.09 -20.02
CA GLU A 193 6.91 -2.35 -21.06
C GLU A 193 8.31 -1.98 -20.60
N ILE A 194 9.28 -2.08 -21.50
CA ILE A 194 10.63 -1.54 -21.37
C ILE A 194 11.05 -0.91 -22.68
N SER A 195 11.62 0.29 -22.61
CA SER A 195 12.06 1.02 -23.82
C SER A 195 13.21 1.97 -23.52
N TYR A 196 13.99 2.27 -24.53
CA TYR A 196 14.87 3.45 -24.48
C TYR A 196 14.02 4.71 -24.46
N ILE A 197 14.49 5.74 -23.75
CA ILE A 197 13.81 7.04 -23.73
C ILE A 197 14.24 7.82 -24.98
N GLU A 198 13.25 8.31 -25.73
CA GLU A 198 13.50 9.07 -26.95
C GLU A 198 14.35 10.31 -26.67
N LYS A 199 15.37 10.55 -27.51
CA LYS A 199 16.34 11.66 -27.40
C LYS A 199 17.29 11.62 -26.19
N GLU A 200 17.25 10.55 -25.41
CA GLU A 200 18.16 10.32 -24.28
C GLU A 200 19.20 9.23 -24.64
N PRO A 201 20.34 9.19 -23.95
CA PRO A 201 21.31 8.11 -24.10
C PRO A 201 20.69 6.73 -23.81
N LYS A 202 21.23 5.67 -24.39
CA LYS A 202 20.78 4.27 -24.14
C LYS A 202 21.02 3.80 -22.69
N THR A 203 21.57 4.65 -21.82
CA THR A 203 21.64 4.46 -20.38
C THR A 203 20.35 4.84 -19.67
N GLU A 204 19.46 5.60 -20.33
CA GLU A 204 18.18 6.05 -19.78
C GLU A 204 17.05 5.16 -20.30
N ILE A 205 16.45 4.42 -19.37
CA ILE A 205 15.47 3.38 -19.68
C ILE A 205 14.12 3.73 -19.04
N GLY A 206 13.06 3.64 -19.83
CA GLY A 206 11.68 3.64 -19.38
C GLY A 206 11.24 2.20 -19.03
N LEU A 207 10.73 2.00 -17.82
CA LEU A 207 10.29 0.70 -17.33
C LEU A 207 8.90 0.80 -16.72
N LYS A 208 7.94 0.02 -17.24
CA LYS A 208 6.57 -0.07 -16.71
C LYS A 208 6.33 -1.45 -16.12
N LEU A 209 5.93 -1.49 -14.86
CA LEU A 209 5.64 -2.73 -14.14
C LEU A 209 4.63 -2.52 -13.01
N ARG A 210 4.13 -3.64 -12.46
CA ARG A 210 3.09 -3.63 -11.41
C ARG A 210 3.61 -4.07 -10.04
N THR A 211 4.88 -3.85 -9.74
CA THR A 211 5.41 -4.12 -8.40
C THR A 211 5.39 -2.88 -7.52
N ALA A 212 5.14 -3.07 -6.23
CA ALA A 212 5.27 -1.99 -5.25
C ALA A 212 6.70 -1.80 -4.76
N ASN A 213 7.58 -2.78 -4.95
CA ASN A 213 8.93 -2.79 -4.39
C ASN A 213 9.95 -2.21 -5.38
N VAL A 214 10.51 -1.05 -5.07
CA VAL A 214 11.55 -0.41 -5.89
C VAL A 214 12.85 -1.23 -5.95
N LYS A 215 13.15 -2.04 -4.93
CA LYS A 215 14.33 -2.94 -4.95
C LYS A 215 14.28 -3.91 -6.13
N VAL A 216 13.08 -4.34 -6.53
CA VAL A 216 12.88 -5.19 -7.70
C VAL A 216 13.33 -4.51 -8.99
N VAL A 217 13.09 -3.20 -9.13
CA VAL A 217 13.55 -2.41 -10.31
C VAL A 217 15.07 -2.46 -10.43
N ARG A 218 15.78 -2.34 -9.32
CA ARG A 218 17.24 -2.45 -9.29
C ARG A 218 17.70 -3.85 -9.64
N ALA A 219 17.13 -4.88 -9.01
CA ALA A 219 17.48 -6.27 -9.21
C ALA A 219 17.29 -6.75 -10.67
N ILE A 220 16.31 -6.19 -11.41
CA ILE A 220 16.11 -6.49 -12.83
C ILE A 220 17.40 -6.22 -13.63
N PHE A 221 17.99 -5.03 -13.49
CA PHE A 221 19.17 -4.63 -14.24
C PHE A 221 20.46 -5.25 -13.70
N GLU A 222 20.57 -5.40 -12.38
CA GLU A 222 21.71 -6.08 -11.75
C GLU A 222 21.83 -7.55 -12.18
N ASN A 223 20.71 -8.22 -12.47
CA ASN A 223 20.69 -9.60 -13.02
C ASN A 223 21.30 -9.70 -14.44
N PHE A 224 21.49 -8.58 -15.13
CA PHE A 224 22.15 -8.48 -16.44
C PHE A 224 23.47 -7.69 -16.36
N ASP A 225 24.08 -7.62 -15.18
CA ASP A 225 25.36 -6.94 -14.93
C ASP A 225 25.36 -5.43 -15.23
N TYR A 226 24.23 -4.75 -15.04
CA TYR A 226 24.12 -3.29 -15.10
C TYR A 226 23.97 -2.71 -13.70
N ASN A 227 24.75 -1.65 -13.39
CA ASN A 227 24.59 -0.92 -12.15
C ASN A 227 23.56 0.21 -12.32
N VAL A 228 22.57 0.22 -11.43
CA VAL A 228 21.52 1.25 -11.43
C VAL A 228 22.00 2.46 -10.63
N LEU A 229 22.25 3.57 -11.32
CA LEU A 229 22.69 4.84 -10.73
C LEU A 229 21.54 5.64 -10.14
N LYS A 230 20.38 5.63 -10.82
CA LYS A 230 19.21 6.41 -10.43
C LYS A 230 17.92 5.68 -10.77
N ILE A 231 16.94 5.77 -9.88
CA ILE A 231 15.55 5.34 -10.13
C ILE A 231 14.64 6.53 -9.83
N ASP A 232 13.81 6.88 -10.78
CA ASP A 232 12.82 7.95 -10.66
C ASP A 232 11.42 7.41 -11.02
N ARG A 233 10.49 7.40 -10.07
CA ARG A 233 9.10 7.00 -10.35
C ARG A 233 8.36 8.15 -10.99
N VAL A 234 8.15 8.07 -12.30
CA VAL A 234 7.56 9.15 -13.11
C VAL A 234 6.04 9.08 -13.18
N ALA A 235 5.47 7.87 -13.02
CA ALA A 235 4.02 7.68 -12.91
C ALA A 235 3.68 6.60 -11.87
N PHE A 236 2.55 6.78 -11.21
CA PHE A 236 2.01 5.89 -10.19
C PHE A 236 0.49 5.86 -10.25
N ALA A 237 -0.10 4.71 -10.58
CA ALA A 237 -1.56 4.52 -10.61
C ALA A 237 -2.29 5.64 -11.39
N GLY A 238 -1.79 6.01 -12.57
CA GLY A 238 -2.35 7.09 -13.39
C GLY A 238 -1.94 8.51 -12.99
N LEU A 239 -1.35 8.69 -11.80
CA LEU A 239 -0.80 9.98 -11.39
C LEU A 239 0.54 10.24 -12.08
N THR A 240 0.80 11.48 -12.48
CA THR A 240 2.03 11.91 -13.14
C THR A 240 2.68 13.09 -12.42
N LYS A 241 3.98 13.29 -12.64
CA LYS A 241 4.72 14.45 -12.09
C LYS A 241 4.61 15.73 -12.91
N LYS A 242 3.70 15.79 -13.89
CA LYS A 242 3.47 16.98 -14.72
C LYS A 242 3.18 18.17 -13.81
N ASN A 243 3.86 19.27 -14.03
CA ASN A 243 3.76 20.51 -13.25
C ASN A 243 4.06 20.36 -11.75
N LEU A 244 4.76 19.29 -11.33
CA LEU A 244 5.17 19.06 -9.95
C LEU A 244 6.71 18.98 -9.86
N PRO A 245 7.41 20.09 -9.61
CA PRO A 245 8.85 20.11 -9.48
C PRO A 245 9.37 19.22 -8.35
N ARG A 246 10.64 18.84 -8.42
CA ARG A 246 11.31 18.03 -7.41
C ARG A 246 11.28 18.70 -6.02
N GLY A 247 10.88 17.96 -4.99
CA GLY A 247 10.73 18.46 -3.63
C GLY A 247 9.38 19.11 -3.34
N ASN A 248 8.57 19.38 -4.37
CA ASN A 248 7.25 19.99 -4.20
C ASN A 248 6.16 18.93 -4.07
N TRP A 249 5.07 19.34 -3.48
CA TRP A 249 3.86 18.54 -3.29
C TRP A 249 2.61 19.31 -3.73
N ARG A 250 1.52 18.61 -3.98
CA ARG A 250 0.19 19.15 -4.22
C ARG A 250 -0.88 18.21 -3.69
N PHE A 251 -2.06 18.73 -3.43
CA PHE A 251 -3.24 17.88 -3.24
C PHE A 251 -3.66 17.21 -4.55
N LEU A 252 -4.30 16.05 -4.44
CA LEU A 252 -4.95 15.42 -5.60
C LEU A 252 -6.24 16.16 -5.95
N THR A 253 -6.57 16.17 -7.23
CA THR A 253 -7.88 16.62 -7.70
C THR A 253 -8.95 15.56 -7.38
N GLU A 254 -10.21 15.96 -7.34
CA GLU A 254 -11.33 15.04 -7.12
C GLU A 254 -11.37 13.92 -8.16
N GLN A 255 -11.07 14.22 -9.43
CA GLN A 255 -11.03 13.24 -10.49
C GLN A 255 -9.91 12.20 -10.28
N GLU A 256 -8.72 12.64 -9.82
CA GLU A 256 -7.61 11.73 -9.48
C GLU A 256 -8.00 10.79 -8.33
N ILE A 257 -8.69 11.31 -7.31
CA ILE A 257 -9.18 10.51 -6.17
C ILE A 257 -10.22 9.49 -6.63
N ILE A 258 -11.17 9.88 -7.47
CA ILE A 258 -12.18 8.98 -8.04
C ILE A 258 -11.51 7.87 -8.85
N ASN A 259 -10.55 8.22 -9.72
CA ASN A 259 -9.82 7.25 -10.53
C ASN A 259 -9.05 6.23 -9.66
N LEU A 260 -8.38 6.70 -8.59
CA LEU A 260 -7.68 5.82 -7.65
C LEU A 260 -8.63 4.88 -6.89
N LYS A 261 -9.83 5.35 -6.52
CA LYS A 261 -10.83 4.52 -5.84
C LYS A 261 -11.39 3.43 -6.75
N ASN A 262 -11.50 3.70 -8.03
CA ASN A 262 -12.08 2.78 -9.03
C ASN A 262 -11.08 1.77 -9.62
N MET A 263 -9.77 1.92 -9.39
CA MET A 263 -8.75 0.92 -9.73
C MET A 263 -8.82 -0.30 -8.81
#